data_6cb2400f95abe8537aa3cd2c623639ff
#
_entry.id   6cb2400f95abe8537aa3cd2c623639ff
#
_cell.length_a   1.000
_cell.length_b   1.000
_cell.length_c   1.000
_cell.angle_alpha   90.00
_cell.angle_beta   90.00
_cell.angle_gamma   90.00
#
_symmetry.space_group_name_H-M   'P 1'
#
loop_
_entity.id
_entity.type
_entity.pdbx_description
1 polymer ?
#
loop_
_entity_poly.entity_id
_entity_poly.type
_entity_poly.pdbx_seq_one_letter_code
_entity_poly.pdbx_strand_id
1 'polypeptide(L)'
;ISGGGDKGSYFLSFGYLDQEGIVGGKDKSDYKRYSLRFNNTYNVFENKANKFFRSFKVGTNLGYTRIISKGISENDNFSGPLASAVMTPPNESVYLENPSAEDLAYYEKNYPGYVKDDEGRIYNVIENQEIVNPVAMMQTLNNNKDWDKFVGSVWGELEVFENLTFKTSLSTDMAFWGERNWFPVSYLIIKISV
;
A
#
# COMPACT_ATOMS: atom_id res chain seq x y z
N ILE A 1 -1.10 -22.83 12.35
CA ILE A 1 -0.77 -24.25 12.53
C ILE A 1 0.53 -24.31 13.31
N SER A 2 0.57 -25.13 14.34
CA SER A 2 1.79 -25.39 15.10
C SER A 2 1.90 -26.88 15.43
N GLY A 3 3.12 -27.34 15.57
CA GLY A 3 3.39 -28.71 15.96
C GLY A 3 4.80 -28.86 16.48
N GLY A 4 5.09 -29.98 17.09
CA GLY A 4 6.42 -30.26 17.62
C GLY A 4 6.48 -31.60 18.29
N GLY A 5 7.68 -32.01 18.63
CA GLY A 5 8.04 -33.22 19.33
C GLY A 5 9.41 -33.07 19.98
N ASP A 6 10.00 -34.18 20.40
CA ASP A 6 11.28 -34.19 21.12
C ASP A 6 12.43 -33.54 20.37
N LYS A 7 12.38 -33.52 19.03
CA LYS A 7 13.45 -33.01 18.19
C LYS A 7 13.24 -31.56 17.73
N GLY A 8 12.04 -30.99 17.89
CA GLY A 8 11.82 -29.63 17.49
C GLY A 8 10.37 -29.23 17.41
N SER A 9 10.16 -27.95 17.09
CA SER A 9 8.84 -27.36 16.94
C SER A 9 8.77 -26.46 15.73
N TYR A 10 7.58 -26.31 15.20
CA TYR A 10 7.31 -25.38 14.12
C TYR A 10 6.01 -24.62 14.36
N PHE A 11 5.95 -23.45 13.80
CA PHE A 11 4.78 -22.59 13.73
C PHE A 11 4.66 -22.01 12.35
N LEU A 12 3.49 -22.11 11.74
CA LEU A 12 3.14 -21.51 10.46
C LEU A 12 1.83 -20.74 10.63
N SER A 13 1.83 -19.48 10.22
CA SER A 13 0.61 -18.69 10.17
C SER A 13 0.48 -17.93 8.87
N PHE A 14 -0.75 -17.82 8.40
CA PHE A 14 -1.16 -17.00 7.29
C PHE A 14 -2.19 -16.00 7.79
N GLY A 15 -2.04 -14.74 7.39
CA GLY A 15 -2.99 -13.66 7.67
C GLY A 15 -3.38 -12.95 6.38
N TYR A 16 -4.65 -12.63 6.28
CA TYR A 16 -5.22 -11.82 5.22
C TYR A 16 -6.04 -10.69 5.82
N LEU A 17 -5.85 -9.49 5.31
CA LEU A 17 -6.64 -8.31 5.62
C LEU A 17 -7.07 -7.67 4.30
N ASP A 18 -8.36 -7.36 4.19
CA ASP A 18 -8.95 -6.60 3.10
C ASP A 18 -9.74 -5.47 3.72
N GLN A 19 -9.42 -4.23 3.37
CA GLN A 19 -10.00 -3.04 3.96
C GLN A 19 -10.30 -2.04 2.86
N GLU A 20 -11.57 -1.67 2.75
CA GLU A 20 -12.06 -0.68 1.83
C GLU A 20 -12.03 0.71 2.47
N GLY A 21 -11.60 1.71 1.72
CA GLY A 21 -11.64 3.10 2.17
C GLY A 21 -13.04 3.70 2.03
N ILE A 22 -13.35 4.66 2.90
CA ILE A 22 -14.66 5.33 2.94
C ILE A 22 -14.87 6.22 1.72
N VAL A 23 -13.80 6.83 1.20
CA VAL A 23 -13.87 7.79 0.10
C VAL A 23 -13.42 7.12 -1.20
N GLY A 24 -14.23 7.22 -2.24
CA GLY A 24 -13.97 6.65 -3.56
C GLY A 24 -14.26 5.16 -3.69
N GLY A 25 -14.60 4.48 -2.59
CA GLY A 25 -14.89 3.05 -2.58
C GLY A 25 -13.69 2.17 -2.94
N LYS A 26 -13.94 0.89 -3.15
CA LYS A 26 -12.93 -0.15 -3.38
C LYS A 26 -12.05 0.08 -4.62
N ASP A 27 -12.60 0.73 -5.64
CA ASP A 27 -11.85 0.99 -6.87
C ASP A 27 -10.80 2.09 -6.71
N LYS A 28 -10.99 3.00 -5.78
CA LYS A 28 -10.15 4.18 -5.56
C LYS A 28 -9.40 4.16 -4.23
N SER A 29 -9.93 3.46 -3.23
CA SER A 29 -9.32 3.34 -1.91
C SER A 29 -9.47 1.92 -1.39
N ASP A 30 -8.43 1.13 -1.51
CA ASP A 30 -8.39 -0.29 -1.16
C ASP A 30 -7.04 -0.64 -0.52
N TYR A 31 -7.07 -1.48 0.49
CA TYR A 31 -5.88 -1.95 1.17
C TYR A 31 -5.97 -3.45 1.40
N LYS A 32 -5.06 -4.19 0.79
CA LYS A 32 -4.93 -5.63 0.96
C LYS A 32 -3.58 -5.99 1.54
N ARG A 33 -3.59 -6.80 2.58
CA ARG A 33 -2.36 -7.30 3.20
C ARG A 33 -2.41 -8.81 3.33
N TYR A 34 -1.40 -9.44 2.78
CA TYR A 34 -1.09 -10.85 2.94
C TYR A 34 0.12 -10.99 3.85
N SER A 35 0.05 -11.83 4.85
CA SER A 35 1.17 -12.09 5.73
C SER A 35 1.39 -13.56 5.94
N LEU A 36 2.63 -14.00 5.84
CA LEU A 36 3.06 -15.36 6.11
C LEU A 36 4.14 -15.32 7.18
N ARG A 37 4.02 -16.15 8.21
CA ARG A 37 5.05 -16.31 9.23
C ARG A 37 5.37 -17.77 9.39
N PHE A 38 6.66 -18.07 9.45
CA PHE A 38 7.18 -19.39 9.70
C PHE A 38 8.28 -19.31 10.74
N ASN A 39 8.11 -20.05 11.82
CA ASN A 39 9.12 -20.20 12.86
C ASN A 39 9.39 -21.68 13.05
N ASN A 40 10.64 -22.03 13.20
CA ASN A 40 11.08 -23.38 13.40
C ASN A 40 12.25 -23.42 14.39
N THR A 41 12.29 -24.45 15.20
CA THR A 41 13.43 -24.80 16.04
C THR A 41 13.66 -26.29 15.92
N TYR A 42 14.89 -26.71 15.68
CA TYR A 42 15.25 -28.10 15.51
C TYR A 42 16.51 -28.45 16.30
N ASN A 43 16.43 -29.51 17.10
CA ASN A 43 17.55 -30.09 17.80
C ASN A 43 18.26 -31.06 16.86
N VAL A 44 19.40 -30.66 16.34
CA VAL A 44 20.18 -31.47 15.39
C VAL A 44 20.76 -32.69 16.11
N PHE A 45 21.33 -32.45 17.28
CA PHE A 45 21.72 -33.51 18.21
C PHE A 45 21.72 -33.02 19.67
N GLU A 46 21.58 -33.93 20.59
CA GLU A 46 21.71 -33.71 22.03
C GLU A 46 22.35 -34.95 22.66
N ASN A 47 23.48 -34.78 23.31
CA ASN A 47 24.15 -35.83 24.11
C ASN A 47 24.84 -35.20 25.31
N LYS A 48 24.14 -35.09 26.42
CA LYS A 48 24.64 -34.47 27.66
C LYS A 48 25.73 -35.25 28.35
N ALA A 49 25.96 -36.50 27.97
CA ALA A 49 27.04 -37.31 28.49
C ALA A 49 28.41 -36.97 27.87
N ASN A 50 28.43 -36.31 26.72
CA ASN A 50 29.64 -35.88 26.08
C ASN A 50 30.32 -34.75 26.85
N LYS A 51 31.63 -34.77 26.89
CA LYS A 51 32.43 -33.65 27.45
C LYS A 51 32.49 -32.46 26.52
N PHE A 52 32.42 -32.68 25.20
CA PHE A 52 32.47 -31.69 24.13
C PHE A 52 31.29 -31.86 23.21
N PHE A 53 30.77 -30.74 22.66
CA PHE A 53 29.64 -30.74 21.74
C PHE A 53 28.44 -31.49 22.28
N ARG A 54 27.82 -30.92 23.31
CA ARG A 54 26.73 -31.53 24.06
C ARG A 54 25.37 -31.42 23.35
N SER A 55 25.14 -30.30 22.71
CA SER A 55 23.92 -30.13 21.90
C SER A 55 24.12 -29.10 20.79
N PHE A 56 23.38 -29.29 19.73
CA PHE A 56 23.30 -28.30 18.66
C PHE A 56 21.86 -28.10 18.24
N LYS A 57 21.41 -26.84 18.35
CA LYS A 57 20.08 -26.41 17.96
C LYS A 57 20.17 -25.40 16.84
N VAL A 58 19.25 -25.45 15.93
CA VAL A 58 19.09 -24.46 14.86
C VAL A 58 17.66 -23.94 14.87
N GLY A 59 17.49 -22.72 14.50
CA GLY A 59 16.16 -22.13 14.39
C GLY A 59 16.08 -21.13 13.26
N THR A 60 14.86 -20.98 12.77
CA THR A 60 14.55 -20.06 11.67
C THR A 60 13.28 -19.30 12.03
N ASN A 61 13.31 -17.99 11.83
CA ASN A 61 12.13 -17.13 11.91
C ASN A 61 12.02 -16.38 10.60
N LEU A 62 10.93 -16.58 9.88
CA LEU A 62 10.68 -15.95 8.59
C LEU A 62 9.33 -15.26 8.62
N GLY A 63 9.29 -14.05 8.12
CA GLY A 63 8.08 -13.29 7.91
C GLY A 63 8.08 -12.68 6.53
N TYR A 64 7.01 -12.86 5.80
CA TYR A 64 6.77 -12.20 4.53
C TYR A 64 5.46 -11.45 4.59
N THR A 65 5.45 -10.22 4.13
CA THR A 65 4.24 -9.41 4.05
C THR A 65 4.18 -8.76 2.67
N ARG A 66 3.06 -8.95 1.99
CA ARG A 66 2.72 -8.24 0.76
C ARG A 66 1.54 -7.32 1.03
N ILE A 67 1.69 -6.06 0.66
CA ILE A 67 0.65 -5.04 0.72
C ILE A 67 0.39 -4.56 -0.70
N ILE A 68 -0.88 -4.51 -1.07
CA ILE A 68 -1.35 -3.90 -2.30
C ILE A 68 -2.35 -2.84 -1.86
N SER A 69 -2.10 -1.60 -2.22
CA SER A 69 -3.02 -0.53 -1.86
C SER A 69 -3.28 0.38 -3.05
N LYS A 70 -4.51 0.85 -3.11
CA LYS A 70 -4.93 1.98 -3.90
C LYS A 70 -5.25 3.11 -2.94
N GLY A 71 -4.83 4.31 -3.27
CA GLY A 71 -5.09 5.47 -2.44
C GLY A 71 -5.55 6.64 -3.28
N ILE A 72 -6.37 7.47 -2.69
CA ILE A 72 -6.62 8.81 -3.19
C ILE A 72 -5.32 9.56 -3.00
N SER A 73 -4.86 10.31 -4.02
CA SER A 73 -3.62 11.08 -3.90
C SER A 73 -3.68 11.97 -2.66
N GLU A 74 -2.57 12.03 -1.94
CA GLU A 74 -2.49 12.74 -0.68
C GLU A 74 -2.97 14.18 -0.85
N ASN A 75 -3.78 14.62 0.10
CA ASN A 75 -4.23 16.00 0.13
C ASN A 75 -3.05 16.89 0.49
N ASP A 76 -2.67 17.70 -0.45
CA ASP A 76 -2.04 18.96 -0.11
C ASP A 76 -3.11 19.89 0.51
N ASN A 77 -2.71 20.80 1.38
CA ASN A 77 -3.65 21.72 2.03
C ASN A 77 -4.47 22.56 1.03
N PHE A 78 -4.02 22.63 -0.21
CA PHE A 78 -4.57 23.47 -1.28
C PHE A 78 -5.05 22.68 -2.51
N SER A 79 -4.71 21.41 -2.60
CA SER A 79 -5.11 20.59 -3.76
C SER A 79 -5.28 19.15 -3.34
N GLY A 80 -6.38 18.56 -3.68
CA GLY A 80 -6.66 17.16 -3.38
C GLY A 80 -8.16 16.93 -3.35
N PRO A 81 -8.59 15.69 -3.59
CA PRO A 81 -10.02 15.41 -3.71
C PRO A 81 -10.82 15.76 -2.44
N LEU A 82 -10.26 15.51 -1.27
CA LEU A 82 -10.96 15.77 0.01
C LEU A 82 -10.99 17.26 0.34
N ALA A 83 -9.88 17.96 0.19
CA ALA A 83 -9.83 19.41 0.41
C ALA A 83 -10.75 20.13 -0.58
N SER A 84 -10.71 19.77 -1.84
CA SER A 84 -11.60 20.32 -2.87
C SER A 84 -13.07 19.99 -2.56
N ALA A 85 -13.40 18.78 -2.10
CA ALA A 85 -14.77 18.42 -1.75
C ALA A 85 -15.34 19.24 -0.61
N VAL A 86 -14.52 19.59 0.39
CA VAL A 86 -14.94 20.43 1.52
C VAL A 86 -15.08 21.89 1.14
N MET A 87 -14.23 22.39 0.23
CA MET A 87 -14.19 23.78 -0.19
C MET A 87 -15.14 24.09 -1.35
N THR A 88 -15.59 23.09 -2.10
CA THR A 88 -16.51 23.30 -3.22
C THR A 88 -17.82 23.87 -2.72
N PRO A 89 -18.28 25.02 -3.24
CA PRO A 89 -19.57 25.57 -2.89
C PRO A 89 -20.71 24.60 -3.23
N PRO A 90 -21.74 24.49 -2.38
CA PRO A 90 -22.81 23.50 -2.57
C PRO A 90 -23.72 23.78 -3.79
N ASN A 91 -23.60 24.93 -4.42
CA ASN A 91 -24.29 25.30 -5.65
C ASN A 91 -23.48 24.96 -6.92
N GLU A 92 -22.25 24.47 -6.78
CA GLU A 92 -21.45 24.02 -7.90
C GLU A 92 -21.86 22.60 -8.32
N SER A 93 -22.16 22.44 -9.60
CA SER A 93 -22.51 21.15 -10.18
C SER A 93 -21.25 20.31 -10.48
N VAL A 94 -21.35 18.99 -10.30
CA VAL A 94 -20.27 18.07 -10.65
C VAL A 94 -20.06 18.02 -12.16
N TYR A 95 -21.11 18.13 -12.92
CA TYR A 95 -21.09 18.08 -14.37
C TYR A 95 -21.61 19.39 -14.97
N LEU A 96 -21.14 19.68 -16.18
CA LEU A 96 -21.69 20.75 -16.99
C LEU A 96 -23.09 20.33 -17.45
N GLU A 97 -24.13 20.98 -16.90
CA GLU A 97 -25.52 20.63 -17.14
C GLU A 97 -26.02 21.21 -18.47
N ASN A 98 -26.52 20.34 -19.36
CA ASN A 98 -27.13 20.72 -20.63
C ASN A 98 -26.34 21.77 -21.42
N PRO A 99 -25.05 21.53 -21.70
CA PRO A 99 -24.19 22.52 -22.34
C PRO A 99 -24.72 22.94 -23.73
N SER A 100 -24.76 24.24 -23.95
CA SER A 100 -25.05 24.80 -25.26
C SER A 100 -23.84 24.63 -26.20
N ALA A 101 -24.03 24.87 -27.49
CA ALA A 101 -22.90 24.87 -28.42
C ALA A 101 -21.87 25.96 -28.10
N GLU A 102 -22.30 27.06 -27.49
CA GLU A 102 -21.42 28.16 -27.04
C GLU A 102 -20.58 27.72 -25.81
N ASP A 103 -21.20 27.01 -24.86
CA ASP A 103 -20.52 26.46 -23.69
C ASP A 103 -19.43 25.45 -24.11
N LEU A 104 -19.74 24.57 -25.05
CA LEU A 104 -18.78 23.61 -25.58
C LEU A 104 -17.61 24.30 -26.27
N ALA A 105 -17.89 25.30 -27.09
CA ALA A 105 -16.84 26.09 -27.75
C ALA A 105 -15.98 26.87 -26.73
N TYR A 106 -16.58 27.36 -25.66
CA TYR A 106 -15.89 28.01 -24.56
C TYR A 106 -14.93 27.02 -23.85
N TYR A 107 -15.43 25.80 -23.55
CA TYR A 107 -14.63 24.74 -22.90
C TYR A 107 -13.46 24.31 -23.79
N GLU A 108 -13.71 24.08 -25.09
CA GLU A 108 -12.64 23.69 -26.02
C GLU A 108 -11.54 24.73 -26.12
N LYS A 109 -11.92 26.03 -26.07
CA LYS A 109 -10.97 27.13 -26.16
C LYS A 109 -10.21 27.36 -24.85
N ASN A 110 -10.88 27.34 -23.71
CA ASN A 110 -10.32 27.82 -22.44
C ASN A 110 -9.80 26.66 -21.57
N TYR A 111 -10.31 25.44 -21.76
CA TYR A 111 -9.93 24.24 -21.01
C TYR A 111 -9.58 23.07 -21.94
N PRO A 112 -8.54 23.23 -22.77
CA PRO A 112 -8.14 22.16 -23.69
C PRO A 112 -7.76 20.91 -22.89
N GLY A 113 -8.44 19.77 -23.16
CA GLY A 113 -8.27 18.56 -22.40
C GLY A 113 -9.20 18.43 -21.19
N TYR A 114 -10.34 19.12 -21.19
CA TYR A 114 -11.40 18.90 -20.21
C TYR A 114 -11.83 17.43 -20.17
N VAL A 115 -12.18 16.95 -18.99
CA VAL A 115 -12.42 15.51 -18.75
C VAL A 115 -13.88 15.18 -18.89
N LYS A 116 -14.13 14.02 -19.47
CA LYS A 116 -15.46 13.39 -19.56
C LYS A 116 -15.45 12.08 -18.77
N ASP A 117 -16.61 11.70 -18.28
CA ASP A 117 -16.83 10.37 -17.75
C ASP A 117 -17.10 9.35 -18.87
N ASP A 118 -17.31 8.09 -18.49
CA ASP A 118 -17.57 6.99 -19.41
C ASP A 118 -18.91 7.13 -20.17
N GLU A 119 -19.81 7.99 -19.67
CA GLU A 119 -21.10 8.32 -20.30
C GLU A 119 -21.00 9.54 -21.22
N GLY A 120 -19.82 10.16 -21.30
CA GLY A 120 -19.56 11.32 -22.14
C GLY A 120 -19.96 12.67 -21.50
N ARG A 121 -20.36 12.67 -20.21
CA ARG A 121 -20.68 13.91 -19.47
C ARG A 121 -19.40 14.65 -19.16
N ILE A 122 -19.41 15.95 -19.35
CA ILE A 122 -18.27 16.83 -19.09
C ILE A 122 -18.25 17.19 -17.61
N TYR A 123 -17.14 16.97 -16.93
CA TYR A 123 -16.95 17.45 -15.58
C TYR A 123 -16.87 18.98 -15.57
N ASN A 124 -17.61 19.60 -14.66
CA ASN A 124 -17.58 21.06 -14.51
C ASN A 124 -16.21 21.52 -14.01
N VAL A 125 -15.67 22.56 -14.63
CA VAL A 125 -14.44 23.20 -14.19
C VAL A 125 -14.81 24.29 -13.18
N ILE A 126 -14.32 24.14 -11.95
CA ILE A 126 -14.55 25.11 -10.90
C ILE A 126 -13.53 26.24 -11.04
N GLU A 127 -14.00 27.45 -11.37
CA GLU A 127 -13.14 28.62 -11.60
C GLU A 127 -12.70 29.31 -10.29
N ASN A 128 -12.52 28.55 -9.25
CA ASN A 128 -12.01 29.05 -7.98
C ASN A 128 -10.52 28.68 -7.83
N GLN A 129 -9.72 29.61 -7.32
CA GLN A 129 -8.31 29.30 -7.02
C GLN A 129 -8.23 28.07 -6.11
N GLU A 130 -7.38 27.12 -6.46
CA GLU A 130 -7.01 25.96 -5.65
C GLU A 130 -8.11 24.90 -5.49
N ILE A 131 -9.30 25.08 -6.01
CA ILE A 131 -10.35 24.08 -6.00
C ILE A 131 -10.45 23.40 -7.35
N VAL A 132 -10.37 22.08 -7.33
CA VAL A 132 -10.56 21.24 -8.52
C VAL A 132 -11.79 20.40 -8.30
N ASN A 133 -12.53 20.08 -9.36
CA ASN A 133 -13.67 19.20 -9.26
C ASN A 133 -13.28 17.86 -8.59
N PRO A 134 -13.73 17.61 -7.33
CA PRO A 134 -13.24 16.49 -6.54
C PRO A 134 -13.66 15.13 -7.12
N VAL A 135 -14.80 15.07 -7.79
CA VAL A 135 -15.29 13.84 -8.41
C VAL A 135 -14.47 13.51 -9.65
N ALA A 136 -14.22 14.50 -10.50
CA ALA A 136 -13.35 14.35 -11.66
C ALA A 136 -11.95 13.90 -11.24
N MET A 137 -11.41 14.50 -10.20
CA MET A 137 -10.09 14.16 -9.65
C MET A 137 -10.05 12.72 -9.15
N MET A 138 -11.04 12.26 -8.38
CA MET A 138 -11.13 10.88 -7.92
C MET A 138 -11.27 9.88 -9.07
N GLN A 139 -12.00 10.22 -10.12
CA GLN A 139 -12.20 9.31 -11.24
C GLN A 139 -11.00 9.20 -12.16
N THR A 140 -10.24 10.26 -12.31
CA THR A 140 -9.11 10.32 -13.26
C THR A 140 -7.77 9.96 -12.65
N LEU A 141 -7.56 10.19 -11.36
CA LEU A 141 -6.30 9.87 -10.70
C LEU A 141 -6.26 8.40 -10.29
N ASN A 142 -5.14 7.75 -10.56
CA ASN A 142 -4.87 6.40 -10.11
C ASN A 142 -3.52 6.36 -9.40
N ASN A 143 -3.57 5.99 -8.13
CA ASN A 143 -2.38 5.77 -7.31
C ASN A 143 -2.41 4.32 -6.81
N ASN A 144 -1.47 3.51 -7.29
CA ASN A 144 -1.30 2.13 -6.88
C ASN A 144 0.06 1.96 -6.20
N LYS A 145 0.04 1.40 -5.00
CA LYS A 145 1.25 1.11 -4.21
C LYS A 145 1.34 -0.39 -3.95
N ASP A 146 2.48 -0.95 -4.26
CA ASP A 146 2.83 -2.33 -3.96
C ASP A 146 3.98 -2.32 -2.96
N TRP A 147 3.91 -3.14 -1.94
CA TRP A 147 4.96 -3.29 -0.96
C TRP A 147 5.16 -4.76 -0.61
N ASP A 148 6.39 -5.24 -0.77
CA ASP A 148 6.83 -6.56 -0.36
C ASP A 148 7.88 -6.41 0.74
N LYS A 149 7.62 -6.99 1.91
CA LYS A 149 8.55 -6.97 3.04
C LYS A 149 8.90 -8.39 3.45
N PHE A 150 10.19 -8.66 3.53
CA PHE A 150 10.74 -9.91 4.04
C PHE A 150 11.60 -9.64 5.27
N VAL A 151 11.27 -10.30 6.37
CA VAL A 151 12.05 -10.27 7.60
C VAL A 151 12.43 -11.69 7.93
N GLY A 152 13.72 -11.95 8.11
CA GLY A 152 14.16 -13.29 8.38
C GLY A 152 15.35 -13.35 9.32
N SER A 153 15.41 -14.42 10.10
CA SER A 153 16.59 -14.77 10.88
C SER A 153 16.80 -16.27 10.93
N VAL A 154 18.04 -16.66 10.84
CA VAL A 154 18.51 -18.03 11.08
C VAL A 154 19.51 -17.98 12.21
N TRP A 155 19.39 -18.87 13.15
CA TRP A 155 20.30 -18.95 14.29
C TRP A 155 20.72 -20.36 14.58
N GLY A 156 21.92 -20.49 15.13
CA GLY A 156 22.48 -21.75 15.62
C GLY A 156 23.01 -21.57 17.03
N GLU A 157 22.79 -22.57 17.87
CA GLU A 157 23.20 -22.61 19.27
C GLU A 157 23.89 -23.93 19.54
N LEU A 158 25.16 -23.88 19.89
CA LEU A 158 26.03 -25.02 20.14
C LEU A 158 26.47 -24.98 21.63
N GLU A 159 26.05 -25.97 22.42
CA GLU A 159 26.60 -26.20 23.74
C GLU A 159 27.92 -26.97 23.62
N VAL A 160 29.03 -26.24 23.80
CA VAL A 160 30.39 -26.78 23.61
C VAL A 160 30.83 -27.58 24.82
N PHE A 161 30.60 -27.04 26.02
CA PHE A 161 30.86 -27.65 27.31
C PHE A 161 29.68 -27.46 28.23
N GLU A 162 29.72 -28.08 29.40
CA GLU A 162 28.80 -27.76 30.48
C GLU A 162 28.92 -26.26 30.84
N ASN A 163 27.78 -25.54 30.76
CA ASN A 163 27.70 -24.10 31.03
C ASN A 163 28.40 -23.19 30.00
N LEU A 164 28.85 -23.71 28.85
CA LEU A 164 29.38 -22.89 27.78
C LEU A 164 28.60 -23.12 26.47
N THR A 165 27.86 -22.13 26.09
CA THR A 165 27.04 -22.14 24.86
C THR A 165 27.50 -21.05 23.91
N PHE A 166 27.75 -21.42 22.67
CA PHE A 166 28.02 -20.50 21.57
C PHE A 166 26.76 -20.34 20.74
N LYS A 167 26.33 -19.08 20.55
CA LYS A 167 25.17 -18.74 19.72
C LYS A 167 25.54 -17.78 18.63
N THR A 168 25.11 -18.07 17.43
CA THR A 168 25.25 -17.19 16.26
C THR A 168 23.91 -17.01 15.58
N SER A 169 23.69 -15.83 15.01
CA SER A 169 22.48 -15.55 14.23
C SER A 169 22.81 -14.64 13.05
N LEU A 170 22.12 -14.89 11.96
CA LEU A 170 22.09 -14.03 10.78
C LEU A 170 20.65 -13.56 10.58
N SER A 171 20.45 -12.26 10.45
CA SER A 171 19.14 -11.66 10.27
C SER A 171 19.14 -10.74 9.07
N THR A 172 18.00 -10.67 8.39
CA THR A 172 17.77 -9.75 7.28
C THR A 172 16.41 -9.08 7.41
N ASP A 173 16.35 -7.82 7.04
CA ASP A 173 15.11 -7.05 6.85
C ASP A 173 15.22 -6.39 5.47
N MET A 174 14.37 -6.79 4.54
CA MET A 174 14.34 -6.27 3.18
C MET A 174 12.93 -5.82 2.86
N ALA A 175 12.82 -4.64 2.26
CA ALA A 175 11.56 -4.12 1.77
C ALA A 175 11.74 -3.62 0.35
N PHE A 176 10.81 -4.00 -0.51
CA PHE A 176 10.71 -3.54 -1.89
C PHE A 176 9.36 -2.87 -2.03
N TRP A 177 9.35 -1.67 -2.55
CA TRP A 177 8.11 -0.95 -2.77
C TRP A 177 8.11 -0.32 -4.17
N GLY A 178 6.94 -0.24 -4.75
CA GLY A 178 6.68 0.42 -6.01
C GLY A 178 5.44 1.30 -5.89
N GLU A 179 5.48 2.44 -6.53
CA GLU A 179 4.35 3.34 -6.66
C GLU A 179 4.14 3.67 -8.13
N ARG A 180 2.90 3.57 -8.58
CA ARG A 180 2.49 3.90 -9.95
C ARG A 180 1.40 4.93 -9.88
N ASN A 181 1.75 6.16 -10.19
CA ASN A 181 0.83 7.29 -10.30
C ASN A 181 0.55 7.57 -11.76
N TRP A 182 -0.71 7.64 -12.11
CA TRP A 182 -1.13 8.08 -13.41
C TRP A 182 -1.94 9.36 -13.29
N PHE A 183 -1.49 10.38 -14.01
CA PHE A 183 -2.14 11.67 -14.09
C PHE A 183 -2.55 11.92 -15.54
N PRO A 184 -3.82 12.20 -15.84
CA PRO A 184 -4.23 12.57 -17.17
C PRO A 184 -3.61 13.91 -17.56
N VAL A 185 -3.28 14.06 -18.83
CA VAL A 185 -2.98 15.38 -19.40
C VAL A 185 -4.31 16.10 -19.58
N SER A 186 -4.83 16.64 -18.49
CA SER A 186 -6.13 17.30 -18.45
C SER A 186 -6.06 18.59 -17.65
N TYR A 187 -7.01 19.46 -17.91
CA TYR A 187 -7.12 20.78 -17.26
C TYR A 187 -7.67 20.72 -15.82
N LEU A 188 -7.62 19.56 -15.17
CA LEU A 188 -7.98 19.44 -13.75
C LEU A 188 -6.93 20.03 -12.82
N ILE A 189 -5.73 20.26 -13.32
CA ILE A 189 -4.61 20.77 -12.53
C ILE A 189 -4.53 22.28 -12.75
N ILE A 190 -4.68 23.00 -11.67
CA ILE A 190 -4.43 24.42 -11.43
C ILE A 190 -3.72 25.13 -12.59
N LYS A 191 -4.37 26.12 -13.14
CA LYS A 191 -3.73 27.13 -14.00
C LYS A 191 -2.67 27.85 -13.17
N ILE A 192 -1.45 27.33 -13.14
CA ILE A 192 -0.32 28.11 -12.68
C ILE A 192 -0.16 29.21 -13.70
N SER A 193 -0.70 30.36 -13.40
CA SER A 193 -0.42 31.60 -14.15
C SER A 193 1.04 31.94 -13.88
N VAL A 194 1.90 31.72 -14.89
CA VAL A 194 3.25 32.28 -14.94
C VAL A 194 3.14 33.73 -15.34
#